data_5dd8c0dc8e72825e86a29a3f4297aed2
#
_entry.id   5dd8c0dc8e72825e86a29a3f4297aed2
#
_cell.length_a   1.000
_cell.length_b   1.000
_cell.length_c   1.000
_cell.angle_alpha   90.00
_cell.angle_beta   90.00
_cell.angle_gamma   90.00
#
_symmetry.space_group_name_H-M   'P 1'
#
loop_
_entity.id
_entity.type
_entity.pdbx_description
1 polymer ?
#
loop_
_entity_poly.entity_id
_entity_poly.type
_entity_poly.pdbx_seq_one_letter_code
_entity_poly.pdbx_strand_id
1 'polypeptide(L)'
;MILFEPTLATSKAVDTSVRISLSGTDGLLLDVSCGPFDKALQQRLWALNNTLRDPQSFPGLVETVPGVNNLLVIYDPRKIPPDAAAQVLSDLWISSSPTPINGKRFVIDMIYGGERGMDLDYVAEQTGLTQRDVIALHSSVTYTVAALGSMPGFPYLVGLPPALEVPRRQVPRTLIPKGSVVIAGEQASVFPCPGPCGWHVIGHADFDGFDSQAMPPALLSPGDTLVFRPKAQLK
;
A
#
# COMPACT_ATOMS: atom_id res chain seq x y z
N MET A 1 1.65 -15.99 -19.25
CA MET A 1 0.59 -15.54 -18.33
C MET A 1 -0.68 -16.26 -18.70
N ILE A 2 -1.03 -17.33 -17.97
CA ILE A 2 -2.27 -18.08 -18.21
C ILE A 2 -3.34 -17.36 -17.37
N LEU A 3 -4.26 -16.68 -18.05
CA LEU A 3 -5.46 -16.13 -17.45
C LEU A 3 -6.43 -17.30 -17.24
N PHE A 4 -6.78 -17.57 -16.00
CA PHE A 4 -7.80 -18.52 -15.68
C PHE A 4 -9.16 -17.79 -15.71
N GLU A 5 -9.97 -18.01 -16.75
CA GLU A 5 -11.38 -17.65 -16.72
C GLU A 5 -12.12 -18.80 -16.07
N PRO A 6 -12.76 -18.62 -14.90
CA PRO A 6 -13.54 -19.70 -14.29
C PRO A 6 -14.76 -20.00 -15.16
N THR A 7 -14.85 -21.23 -15.64
CA THR A 7 -16.07 -21.74 -16.29
C THR A 7 -17.14 -21.94 -15.20
N LEU A 8 -18.05 -20.98 -15.08
CA LEU A 8 -19.10 -20.95 -14.07
C LEU A 8 -20.32 -21.80 -14.47
N ALA A 9 -20.61 -22.79 -13.64
CA ALA A 9 -21.96 -23.34 -13.52
C ALA A 9 -22.73 -22.55 -12.44
N THR A 10 -23.90 -22.01 -12.83
CA THR A 10 -24.97 -21.40 -12.02
C THR A 10 -24.76 -20.05 -11.32
N SER A 11 -25.22 -19.00 -11.98
CA SER A 11 -26.00 -17.81 -11.55
C SER A 11 -25.82 -17.29 -10.10
N LYS A 12 -24.64 -16.79 -9.75
CA LYS A 12 -24.47 -15.60 -8.91
C LYS A 12 -23.78 -14.56 -9.78
N ALA A 13 -24.23 -13.30 -9.70
CA ALA A 13 -23.59 -12.21 -10.42
C ALA A 13 -22.08 -12.28 -10.20
N VAL A 14 -21.33 -12.59 -11.26
CA VAL A 14 -19.86 -12.60 -11.22
C VAL A 14 -19.45 -11.16 -10.99
N ASP A 15 -18.78 -10.90 -9.87
CA ASP A 15 -18.14 -9.62 -9.64
C ASP A 15 -16.99 -9.51 -10.66
N THR A 16 -17.28 -8.89 -11.81
CA THR A 16 -16.34 -8.74 -12.94
C THR A 16 -15.16 -7.82 -12.61
N SER A 17 -15.15 -7.26 -11.40
CA SER A 17 -14.10 -6.36 -10.92
C SER A 17 -12.91 -7.09 -10.28
N VAL A 18 -13.02 -8.39 -9.98
CA VAL A 18 -11.94 -9.17 -9.36
C VAL A 18 -11.29 -10.13 -10.34
N ARG A 19 -9.97 -10.16 -10.33
CA ARG A 19 -9.15 -11.13 -11.08
C ARG A 19 -8.37 -12.00 -10.09
N ILE A 20 -8.43 -13.31 -10.26
CA ILE A 20 -7.58 -14.24 -9.53
C ILE A 20 -6.66 -14.90 -10.56
N SER A 21 -5.36 -14.78 -10.36
CA SER A 21 -4.33 -15.33 -11.25
C SER A 21 -3.26 -16.08 -10.48
N LEU A 22 -2.64 -17.07 -11.13
CA LEU A 22 -1.48 -17.74 -10.56
C LEU A 22 -0.29 -16.77 -10.49
N SER A 23 0.41 -16.81 -9.36
CA SER A 23 1.65 -16.07 -9.11
C SER A 23 2.74 -17.06 -8.71
N GLY A 24 3.59 -17.43 -9.66
CA GLY A 24 4.54 -18.52 -9.46
C GLY A 24 3.85 -19.89 -9.40
N THR A 25 4.41 -20.81 -8.62
CA THR A 25 3.95 -22.20 -8.47
C THR A 25 3.01 -22.42 -7.29
N ASP A 26 3.00 -21.52 -6.33
CA ASP A 26 2.40 -21.65 -5.00
C ASP A 26 1.66 -20.37 -4.54
N GLY A 27 1.45 -19.41 -5.44
CA GLY A 27 0.77 -18.15 -5.17
C GLY A 27 -0.49 -17.95 -6.00
N LEU A 28 -1.51 -17.32 -5.39
CA LEU A 28 -2.68 -16.77 -6.05
C LEU A 28 -2.71 -15.26 -5.78
N LEU A 29 -2.75 -14.46 -6.84
CA LEU A 29 -2.96 -13.02 -6.74
C LEU A 29 -4.44 -12.71 -7.00
N LEU A 30 -5.11 -12.22 -5.96
CA LEU A 30 -6.41 -11.61 -6.06
C LEU A 30 -6.21 -10.11 -6.28
N ASP A 31 -6.66 -9.60 -7.42
CA ASP A 31 -6.45 -8.22 -7.86
C ASP A 31 -7.81 -7.56 -8.17
N VAL A 32 -8.10 -6.47 -7.49
CA VAL A 32 -9.30 -5.64 -7.66
C VAL A 32 -8.98 -4.25 -8.20
N SER A 33 -7.75 -4.02 -8.67
CA SER A 33 -7.30 -2.74 -9.21
C SER A 33 -7.87 -2.50 -10.61
N CYS A 34 -9.06 -1.91 -10.69
CA CYS A 34 -9.75 -1.56 -11.94
C CYS A 34 -9.73 -0.04 -12.21
N GLY A 35 -8.78 0.71 -11.66
CA GLY A 35 -8.73 2.17 -11.76
C GLY A 35 -8.06 2.83 -10.56
N PRO A 36 -8.43 4.06 -10.20
CA PRO A 36 -7.94 4.74 -9.01
C PRO A 36 -8.16 3.92 -7.73
N PHE A 37 -7.42 4.26 -6.67
CA PHE A 37 -7.57 3.59 -5.37
C PHE A 37 -9.03 3.63 -4.89
N ASP A 38 -9.56 2.46 -4.54
CA ASP A 38 -10.89 2.31 -3.94
C ASP A 38 -10.77 1.85 -2.49
N LYS A 39 -11.20 2.72 -1.57
CA LYS A 39 -11.14 2.45 -0.12
C LYS A 39 -12.03 1.29 0.30
N ALA A 40 -13.21 1.14 -0.31
CA ALA A 40 -14.14 0.06 0.06
C ALA A 40 -13.59 -1.29 -0.38
N LEU A 41 -13.01 -1.37 -1.59
CA LEU A 41 -12.32 -2.57 -2.06
C LEU A 41 -11.12 -2.91 -1.17
N GLN A 42 -10.32 -1.92 -0.78
CA GLN A 42 -9.19 -2.14 0.13
C GLN A 42 -9.66 -2.64 1.51
N GLN A 43 -10.73 -2.09 2.06
CA GLN A 43 -11.31 -2.57 3.31
C GLN A 43 -11.82 -4.00 3.22
N ARG A 44 -12.39 -4.38 2.07
CA ARG A 44 -12.82 -5.75 1.79
C ARG A 44 -11.62 -6.71 1.69
N LEU A 45 -10.51 -6.28 1.07
CA LEU A 45 -9.26 -7.04 1.03
C LEU A 45 -8.69 -7.26 2.43
N TRP A 46 -8.69 -6.24 3.29
CA TRP A 46 -8.25 -6.39 4.67
C TRP A 46 -9.15 -7.34 5.47
N ALA A 47 -10.47 -7.28 5.26
CA ALA A 47 -11.41 -8.20 5.89
C ALA A 47 -11.15 -9.65 5.45
N LEU A 48 -10.97 -9.89 4.14
CA LEU A 48 -10.57 -11.18 3.60
C LEU A 48 -9.24 -11.66 4.18
N ASN A 49 -8.23 -10.79 4.22
CA ASN A 49 -6.93 -11.11 4.81
C ASN A 49 -7.04 -11.52 6.29
N ASN A 50 -7.93 -10.87 7.04
CA ASN A 50 -8.19 -11.26 8.43
C ASN A 50 -8.91 -12.61 8.55
N THR A 51 -9.86 -12.91 7.65
CA THR A 51 -10.51 -14.22 7.57
C THR A 51 -9.49 -15.34 7.28
N LEU A 52 -8.54 -15.08 6.39
CA LEU A 52 -7.49 -16.02 6.03
C LEU A 52 -6.49 -16.30 7.17
N ARG A 53 -6.47 -15.53 8.25
CA ARG A 53 -5.66 -15.82 9.45
C ARG A 53 -6.17 -17.05 10.22
N ASP A 54 -7.43 -17.44 10.02
CA ASP A 54 -7.92 -18.72 10.53
C ASP A 54 -7.36 -19.87 9.66
N PRO A 55 -6.55 -20.80 10.21
CA PRO A 55 -5.97 -21.90 9.46
C PRO A 55 -7.00 -22.83 8.81
N GLN A 56 -8.25 -22.79 9.26
CA GLN A 56 -9.35 -23.61 8.72
C GLN A 56 -10.00 -22.96 7.49
N SER A 57 -9.81 -21.66 7.28
CA SER A 57 -10.46 -20.91 6.20
C SER A 57 -9.92 -21.26 4.81
N PHE A 58 -8.65 -21.62 4.72
CA PHE A 58 -8.00 -21.93 3.44
C PHE A 58 -7.04 -23.10 3.59
N PRO A 59 -7.32 -24.28 2.98
CA PRO A 59 -6.47 -25.46 3.08
C PRO A 59 -5.06 -25.20 2.56
N GLY A 60 -4.07 -25.51 3.38
CA GLY A 60 -2.68 -25.36 2.99
C GLY A 60 -2.15 -23.94 2.92
N LEU A 61 -2.86 -22.95 3.47
CA LEU A 61 -2.35 -21.58 3.56
C LEU A 61 -0.97 -21.55 4.22
N VAL A 62 -0.05 -20.81 3.62
CA VAL A 62 1.30 -20.54 4.13
C VAL A 62 1.42 -19.11 4.60
N GLU A 63 1.03 -18.15 3.74
CA GLU A 63 1.15 -16.71 4.03
C GLU A 63 0.16 -15.90 3.20
N THR A 64 -0.15 -14.70 3.67
CA THR A 64 -0.89 -13.69 2.92
C THR A 64 -0.13 -12.37 2.91
N VAL A 65 -0.05 -11.73 1.73
CA VAL A 65 0.63 -10.44 1.56
C VAL A 65 -0.37 -9.43 0.97
N PRO A 66 -0.97 -8.59 1.81
CA PRO A 66 -1.86 -7.53 1.33
C PRO A 66 -1.08 -6.41 0.64
N GLY A 67 -1.48 -6.06 -0.58
CA GLY A 67 -1.01 -4.91 -1.33
C GLY A 67 -2.04 -3.79 -1.41
N VAL A 68 -1.81 -2.83 -2.29
CA VAL A 68 -2.77 -1.76 -2.61
C VAL A 68 -3.76 -2.30 -3.64
N ASN A 69 -5.02 -2.49 -3.25
CA ASN A 69 -6.09 -3.11 -4.05
C ASN A 69 -5.76 -4.51 -4.59
N ASN A 70 -4.91 -5.26 -3.90
CA ASN A 70 -4.63 -6.66 -4.21
C ASN A 70 -4.24 -7.45 -2.96
N LEU A 71 -4.29 -8.78 -3.06
CA LEU A 71 -3.89 -9.72 -2.02
C LEU A 71 -3.19 -10.91 -2.66
N LEU A 72 -1.94 -11.14 -2.29
CA LEU A 72 -1.24 -12.37 -2.64
C LEU A 72 -1.48 -13.42 -1.53
N VAL A 73 -1.91 -14.60 -1.93
CA VAL A 73 -2.12 -15.76 -1.05
C VAL A 73 -1.12 -16.83 -1.45
N ILE A 74 -0.20 -17.19 -0.55
CA ILE A 74 0.79 -18.24 -0.74
C ILE A 74 0.27 -19.51 -0.04
N TYR A 75 0.29 -20.63 -0.74
CA TYR A 75 -0.27 -21.90 -0.25
C TYR A 75 0.58 -23.09 -0.68
N ASP A 76 0.37 -24.24 -0.03
CA ASP A 76 1.02 -25.51 -0.38
C ASP A 76 0.19 -26.26 -1.44
N PRO A 77 0.63 -26.30 -2.72
CA PRO A 77 -0.12 -26.96 -3.79
C PRO A 77 -0.22 -28.48 -3.66
N ARG A 78 0.51 -29.08 -2.72
CA ARG A 78 0.39 -30.52 -2.40
C ARG A 78 -0.85 -30.78 -1.51
N LYS A 79 -1.37 -29.76 -0.82
CA LYS A 79 -2.55 -29.86 0.05
C LYS A 79 -3.83 -29.51 -0.66
N ILE A 80 -3.77 -28.60 -1.64
CA ILE A 80 -4.90 -28.18 -2.45
C ILE A 80 -4.41 -27.85 -3.88
N PRO A 81 -5.04 -28.43 -4.93
CA PRO A 81 -4.65 -28.10 -6.30
C PRO A 81 -5.01 -26.65 -6.66
N PRO A 82 -4.30 -26.03 -7.63
CA PRO A 82 -4.46 -24.61 -7.96
C PRO A 82 -5.90 -24.17 -8.28
N ASP A 83 -6.64 -24.97 -9.04
CA ASP A 83 -8.01 -24.66 -9.42
C ASP A 83 -8.95 -24.62 -8.20
N ALA A 84 -8.80 -25.61 -7.30
CA ALA A 84 -9.59 -25.66 -6.07
C ALA A 84 -9.19 -24.52 -5.12
N ALA A 85 -7.90 -24.17 -5.04
CA ALA A 85 -7.42 -23.04 -4.27
C ALA A 85 -8.01 -21.71 -4.78
N ALA A 86 -8.02 -21.50 -6.11
CA ALA A 86 -8.61 -20.33 -6.73
C ALA A 86 -10.13 -20.25 -6.47
N GLN A 87 -10.84 -21.39 -6.50
CA GLN A 87 -12.26 -21.44 -6.18
C GLN A 87 -12.53 -21.07 -4.73
N VAL A 88 -11.78 -21.63 -3.76
CA VAL A 88 -11.91 -21.28 -2.34
C VAL A 88 -11.67 -19.77 -2.12
N LEU A 89 -10.64 -19.21 -2.75
CA LEU A 89 -10.34 -17.78 -2.63
C LEU A 89 -11.46 -16.92 -3.23
N SER A 90 -12.03 -17.35 -4.35
CA SER A 90 -13.17 -16.70 -4.99
C SER A 90 -14.42 -16.70 -4.09
N ASP A 91 -14.74 -17.84 -3.48
CA ASP A 91 -15.91 -17.99 -2.58
C ASP A 91 -15.74 -17.13 -1.31
N LEU A 92 -14.53 -17.09 -0.76
CA LEU A 92 -14.20 -16.22 0.38
C LEU A 92 -14.31 -14.74 0.00
N TRP A 93 -13.86 -14.35 -1.20
CA TRP A 93 -14.05 -12.99 -1.70
C TRP A 93 -15.52 -12.64 -1.85
N ILE A 94 -16.32 -13.49 -2.46
CA ILE A 94 -17.77 -13.27 -2.68
C ILE A 94 -18.49 -13.09 -1.33
N SER A 95 -18.12 -13.86 -0.32
CA SER A 95 -18.72 -13.79 1.02
C SER A 95 -18.17 -12.63 1.88
N SER A 96 -17.03 -12.04 1.50
CA SER A 96 -16.44 -10.93 2.23
C SER A 96 -17.20 -9.63 2.02
N SER A 97 -17.13 -8.72 3.00
CA SER A 97 -17.70 -7.37 2.93
C SER A 97 -16.71 -6.34 3.43
N PRO A 98 -16.76 -5.09 2.94
CA PRO A 98 -15.94 -4.03 3.45
C PRO A 98 -16.17 -3.87 4.96
N THR A 99 -15.11 -4.02 5.74
CA THR A 99 -15.16 -3.86 7.20
C THR A 99 -14.21 -2.73 7.58
N PRO A 100 -14.70 -1.66 8.23
CA PRO A 100 -13.84 -0.60 8.71
C PRO A 100 -12.82 -1.15 9.72
N ILE A 101 -11.58 -0.80 9.55
CA ILE A 101 -10.52 -1.07 10.53
C ILE A 101 -10.36 0.18 11.40
N ASN A 102 -10.43 0.00 12.71
CA ASN A 102 -10.09 1.03 13.68
C ASN A 102 -8.56 1.05 13.87
N GLY A 103 -7.85 1.61 12.89
CA GLY A 103 -6.42 1.81 12.95
C GLY A 103 -6.02 2.90 13.94
N LYS A 104 -4.75 2.90 14.33
CA LYS A 104 -4.15 3.97 15.14
C LYS A 104 -3.95 5.22 14.29
N ARG A 105 -3.90 6.37 14.96
CA ARG A 105 -3.56 7.64 14.32
C ARG A 105 -2.18 8.09 14.74
N PHE A 106 -1.34 8.39 13.75
CA PHE A 106 0.02 8.89 13.93
C PHE A 106 0.13 10.33 13.44
N VAL A 107 0.94 11.12 14.11
CA VAL A 107 1.36 12.45 13.66
C VAL A 107 2.88 12.41 13.51
N ILE A 108 3.35 12.66 12.30
CA ILE A 108 4.78 12.65 12.00
C ILE A 108 5.23 14.06 11.69
N ASP A 109 6.15 14.56 12.49
CA ASP A 109 6.77 15.86 12.28
C ASP A 109 7.77 15.77 11.13
N MET A 110 7.71 16.69 10.18
CA MET A 110 8.63 16.72 9.05
C MET A 110 9.09 18.12 8.66
N ILE A 111 10.25 18.18 8.05
CA ILE A 111 10.83 19.37 7.44
C ILE A 111 10.71 19.21 5.92
N TYR A 112 10.13 20.21 5.26
CA TYR A 112 9.97 20.22 3.80
C TYR A 112 11.12 20.97 3.12
N GLY A 113 11.46 20.54 1.90
CA GLY A 113 12.42 21.22 1.03
C GLY A 113 13.87 21.16 1.52
N GLY A 114 14.70 22.04 0.97
CA GLY A 114 16.12 22.07 1.22
C GLY A 114 16.85 20.80 0.75
N GLU A 115 18.01 20.51 1.31
CA GLU A 115 18.82 19.33 0.95
C GLU A 115 18.07 18.01 1.21
N ARG A 116 17.18 17.98 2.20
CA ARG A 116 16.41 16.80 2.59
C ARG A 116 15.06 16.67 1.88
N GLY A 117 14.64 17.67 1.11
CA GLY A 117 13.42 17.67 0.30
C GLY A 117 13.72 18.14 -1.13
N MET A 118 14.74 17.56 -1.71
CA MET A 118 15.43 17.99 -2.94
C MET A 118 14.54 18.03 -4.20
N ASP A 119 13.36 17.43 -4.16
CA ASP A 119 12.41 17.45 -5.28
C ASP A 119 11.19 18.34 -5.05
N LEU A 120 11.14 19.10 -3.94
CA LEU A 120 9.99 19.96 -3.65
C LEU A 120 9.78 21.02 -4.74
N ASP A 121 10.87 21.61 -5.26
CA ASP A 121 10.83 22.58 -6.37
C ASP A 121 10.28 21.92 -7.64
N TYR A 122 10.77 20.72 -7.97
CA TYR A 122 10.29 19.96 -9.12
C TYR A 122 8.79 19.66 -9.01
N VAL A 123 8.32 19.21 -7.84
CA VAL A 123 6.91 18.94 -7.63
C VAL A 123 6.08 20.20 -7.77
N ALA A 124 6.52 21.32 -7.21
CA ALA A 124 5.85 22.62 -7.35
C ALA A 124 5.74 23.04 -8.83
N GLU A 125 6.82 22.90 -9.60
CA GLU A 125 6.82 23.20 -11.03
C GLU A 125 5.88 22.27 -11.83
N GLN A 126 5.94 20.96 -11.61
CA GLN A 126 5.12 19.99 -12.35
C GLN A 126 3.62 20.13 -12.06
N THR A 127 3.27 20.56 -10.85
CA THR A 127 1.87 20.76 -10.44
C THR A 127 1.35 22.18 -10.71
N GLY A 128 2.21 23.12 -11.09
CA GLY A 128 1.87 24.52 -11.26
C GLY A 128 1.55 25.24 -9.93
N LEU A 129 1.99 24.67 -8.80
CA LEU A 129 1.77 25.19 -7.45
C LEU A 129 3.03 25.90 -6.93
N THR A 130 2.87 26.72 -5.89
CA THR A 130 4.03 27.18 -5.12
C THR A 130 4.47 26.08 -4.14
N GLN A 131 5.75 26.10 -3.70
CA GLN A 131 6.20 25.19 -2.63
C GLN A 131 5.30 25.29 -1.39
N ARG A 132 4.85 26.49 -1.05
CA ARG A 132 3.93 26.73 0.07
C ARG A 132 2.62 26.00 -0.10
N ASP A 133 2.06 26.01 -1.32
CA ASP A 133 0.79 25.32 -1.61
C ASP A 133 0.98 23.80 -1.59
N VAL A 134 2.09 23.28 -2.14
CA VAL A 134 2.45 21.86 -2.04
C VAL A 134 2.53 21.43 -0.57
N ILE A 135 3.24 22.17 0.27
CA ILE A 135 3.36 21.89 1.71
C ILE A 135 1.97 21.93 2.38
N ALA A 136 1.18 22.96 2.11
CA ALA A 136 -0.15 23.13 2.68
C ALA A 136 -1.07 21.96 2.30
N LEU A 137 -1.12 21.58 1.03
CA LEU A 137 -1.93 20.47 0.55
C LEU A 137 -1.46 19.13 1.13
N HIS A 138 -0.15 18.84 1.07
CA HIS A 138 0.40 17.58 1.58
C HIS A 138 0.15 17.40 3.09
N SER A 139 0.24 18.47 3.87
CA SER A 139 0.07 18.43 5.32
C SER A 139 -1.38 18.55 5.79
N SER A 140 -2.32 18.93 4.91
CA SER A 140 -3.73 19.14 5.29
C SER A 140 -4.56 17.87 5.38
N VAL A 141 -4.09 16.77 4.80
CA VAL A 141 -4.85 15.53 4.66
C VAL A 141 -4.45 14.47 5.68
N THR A 142 -5.34 13.52 5.89
CA THR A 142 -5.05 12.31 6.64
C THR A 142 -4.83 11.17 5.66
N TYR A 143 -3.63 10.63 5.65
CA TYR A 143 -3.27 9.45 4.86
C TYR A 143 -3.71 8.17 5.55
N THR A 144 -4.03 7.15 4.75
CA THR A 144 -4.29 5.80 5.25
C THR A 144 -3.16 4.87 4.80
N VAL A 145 -2.66 4.03 5.71
CA VAL A 145 -1.72 2.96 5.37
C VAL A 145 -2.50 1.87 4.64
N ALA A 146 -2.35 1.78 3.33
CA ALA A 146 -3.03 0.76 2.53
C ALA A 146 -2.34 -0.60 2.65
N ALA A 147 -1.02 -0.61 2.63
CA ALA A 147 -0.18 -1.80 2.72
C ALA A 147 1.20 -1.46 3.30
N LEU A 148 1.93 -2.49 3.72
CA LEU A 148 3.35 -2.42 4.02
C LEU A 148 4.11 -3.30 3.02
N GLY A 149 5.27 -2.83 2.54
CA GLY A 149 6.05 -3.63 1.58
C GLY A 149 7.26 -2.89 1.04
N SER A 150 7.86 -3.39 -0.03
CA SER A 150 9.10 -2.88 -0.62
C SER A 150 10.33 -3.03 0.28
N MET A 151 10.26 -2.64 1.53
CA MET A 151 11.25 -2.86 2.59
C MET A 151 10.54 -2.94 3.95
N PRO A 152 11.17 -3.51 5.00
CA PRO A 152 10.56 -3.64 6.33
C PRO A 152 10.08 -2.29 6.86
N GLY A 153 8.78 -2.22 7.21
CA GLY A 153 8.16 -1.02 7.77
C GLY A 153 7.84 0.12 6.78
N PHE A 154 8.02 -0.09 5.47
CA PHE A 154 7.69 0.92 4.46
C PHE A 154 6.16 0.98 4.23
N PRO A 155 5.50 2.13 4.50
CA PRO A 155 4.07 2.26 4.32
C PRO A 155 3.71 2.76 2.91
N TYR A 156 2.80 2.09 2.23
CA TYR A 156 2.10 2.67 1.08
C TYR A 156 0.93 3.50 1.60
N LEU A 157 1.07 4.83 1.52
CA LEU A 157 0.09 5.80 2.00
C LEU A 157 -0.80 6.26 0.85
N VAL A 158 -2.11 6.13 1.05
CA VAL A 158 -3.13 6.61 0.11
C VAL A 158 -3.85 7.82 0.67
N GLY A 159 -4.44 8.64 -0.21
CA GLY A 159 -5.08 9.89 0.16
C GLY A 159 -4.24 11.12 -0.16
N LEU A 160 -3.22 10.97 -1.02
CA LEU A 160 -2.52 12.12 -1.59
C LEU A 160 -3.53 12.99 -2.38
N PRO A 161 -3.56 14.32 -2.16
CA PRO A 161 -4.41 15.20 -2.95
C PRO A 161 -4.10 15.07 -4.46
N PRO A 162 -5.11 14.92 -5.33
CA PRO A 162 -4.88 14.77 -6.78
C PRO A 162 -4.05 15.91 -7.40
N ALA A 163 -4.13 17.12 -6.84
CA ALA A 163 -3.31 18.26 -7.26
C ALA A 163 -1.80 18.07 -7.02
N LEU A 164 -1.40 17.07 -6.25
CA LEU A 164 0.01 16.73 -5.96
C LEU A 164 0.50 15.51 -6.73
N GLU A 165 -0.32 14.92 -7.58
CA GLU A 165 0.07 13.75 -8.35
C GLU A 165 1.14 14.09 -9.37
N VAL A 166 2.29 13.40 -9.25
CA VAL A 166 3.42 13.51 -10.18
C VAL A 166 3.87 12.11 -10.59
N PRO A 167 4.28 11.89 -11.84
CA PRO A 167 4.76 10.60 -12.27
C PRO A 167 6.03 10.21 -11.49
N ARG A 168 6.35 8.92 -11.44
CA ARG A 168 7.64 8.45 -10.92
C ARG A 168 8.78 9.10 -11.69
N ARG A 169 9.93 9.23 -11.02
CA ARG A 169 11.17 9.68 -11.65
C ARG A 169 11.56 8.76 -12.80
N GLN A 170 11.94 9.32 -13.93
CA GLN A 170 12.46 8.55 -15.07
C GLN A 170 13.75 7.79 -14.70
N VAL A 171 14.62 8.42 -13.91
CA VAL A 171 15.83 7.81 -13.38
C VAL A 171 15.72 7.72 -11.86
N PRO A 172 15.53 6.51 -11.29
CA PRO A 172 15.51 6.32 -9.85
C PRO A 172 16.85 6.70 -9.21
N ARG A 173 16.80 7.21 -7.98
CA ARG A 173 18.01 7.37 -7.16
C ARG A 173 18.43 6.01 -6.61
N THR A 174 19.71 5.76 -6.58
CA THR A 174 20.28 4.52 -6.01
C THR A 174 20.19 4.49 -4.49
N LEU A 175 20.17 5.66 -3.85
CA LEU A 175 20.10 5.80 -2.42
C LEU A 175 19.42 7.11 -2.02
N ILE A 176 18.44 7.02 -1.11
CA ILE A 176 17.93 8.15 -0.32
C ILE A 176 18.01 7.77 1.18
N PRO A 177 18.14 8.74 2.09
CA PRO A 177 18.28 8.46 3.51
C PRO A 177 16.97 7.97 4.15
N LYS A 178 17.08 7.28 5.29
CA LYS A 178 15.98 7.03 6.21
C LYS A 178 15.26 8.33 6.55
N GLY A 179 13.95 8.29 6.72
CA GLY A 179 13.14 9.47 7.03
C GLY A 179 12.76 10.31 5.82
N SER A 180 13.26 9.99 4.60
CA SER A 180 12.82 10.69 3.39
C SER A 180 11.32 10.52 3.20
N VAL A 181 10.58 11.65 3.09
CA VAL A 181 9.16 11.66 2.75
C VAL A 181 9.03 11.86 1.24
N VAL A 182 8.30 10.96 0.61
CA VAL A 182 8.25 10.84 -0.85
C VAL A 182 6.83 10.77 -1.38
N ILE A 183 6.63 11.26 -2.62
CA ILE A 183 5.38 11.13 -3.36
C ILE A 183 5.63 10.64 -4.79
N ALA A 184 4.68 9.87 -5.34
CA ALA A 184 4.60 9.51 -6.76
C ALA A 184 3.23 8.93 -7.09
N GLY A 185 2.66 9.27 -8.26
CA GLY A 185 1.29 8.94 -8.60
C GLY A 185 0.33 9.43 -7.51
N GLU A 186 -0.59 8.59 -7.11
CA GLU A 186 -1.60 8.85 -6.09
C GLU A 186 -1.12 8.57 -4.65
N GLN A 187 0.19 8.32 -4.43
CA GLN A 187 0.71 7.76 -3.20
C GLN A 187 1.77 8.64 -2.56
N ALA A 188 1.84 8.57 -1.24
CA ALA A 188 2.93 9.08 -0.42
C ALA A 188 3.58 7.95 0.38
N SER A 189 4.77 8.20 0.91
CA SER A 189 5.44 7.31 1.84
C SER A 189 6.50 8.03 2.67
N VAL A 190 7.01 7.33 3.70
CA VAL A 190 8.19 7.73 4.48
C VAL A 190 9.12 6.53 4.60
N PHE A 191 10.41 6.75 4.32
CA PHE A 191 11.40 5.69 4.26
C PHE A 191 11.84 5.23 5.67
N PRO A 192 11.64 3.95 6.03
CA PRO A 192 12.05 3.42 7.33
C PRO A 192 13.55 3.13 7.43
N CYS A 193 14.24 2.98 6.30
CA CYS A 193 15.68 2.77 6.19
C CYS A 193 16.21 3.36 4.88
N PRO A 194 17.54 3.55 4.72
CA PRO A 194 18.10 4.01 3.44
C PRO A 194 17.86 3.00 2.33
N GLY A 195 17.60 3.49 1.10
CA GLY A 195 17.37 2.59 -0.04
C GLY A 195 17.19 3.32 -1.37
N PRO A 196 17.06 2.55 -2.47
CA PRO A 196 16.79 3.11 -3.79
C PRO A 196 15.36 3.67 -3.87
N CYS A 197 15.17 4.74 -4.65
CA CYS A 197 13.88 5.40 -4.76
C CYS A 197 13.62 5.99 -6.14
N GLY A 198 12.49 5.64 -6.73
CA GLY A 198 11.96 6.26 -7.95
C GLY A 198 10.89 7.32 -7.69
N TRP A 199 10.65 7.71 -6.43
CA TRP A 199 9.68 8.73 -6.05
C TRP A 199 10.37 10.06 -5.76
N HIS A 200 9.59 11.15 -5.71
CA HIS A 200 10.09 12.50 -5.46
C HIS A 200 10.20 12.79 -3.97
N VAL A 201 11.38 13.15 -3.51
CA VAL A 201 11.67 13.48 -2.11
C VAL A 201 11.26 14.92 -1.83
N ILE A 202 10.20 15.13 -1.06
CA ILE A 202 9.65 16.46 -0.74
C ILE A 202 10.04 16.97 0.65
N GLY A 203 10.61 16.09 1.49
CA GLY A 203 11.03 16.46 2.84
C GLY A 203 11.58 15.27 3.61
N HIS A 204 11.76 15.47 4.91
CA HIS A 204 12.34 14.51 5.82
C HIS A 204 11.64 14.53 7.16
N ALA A 205 11.39 13.35 7.71
CA ALA A 205 10.82 13.12 9.02
C ALA A 205 11.75 12.26 9.86
N ASP A 206 11.71 12.42 11.18
CA ASP A 206 12.31 11.47 12.10
C ASP A 206 11.33 10.31 12.27
N PHE A 207 11.63 9.18 11.59
CA PHE A 207 10.72 8.05 11.46
C PHE A 207 11.41 6.73 11.69
N ASP A 208 11.04 6.06 12.77
CA ASP A 208 11.44 4.69 13.12
C ASP A 208 10.32 3.71 12.79
N GLY A 209 10.19 3.37 11.49
CA GLY A 209 9.10 2.54 10.98
C GLY A 209 9.26 1.04 11.24
N PHE A 210 10.45 0.59 11.65
CA PHE A 210 10.76 -0.83 11.85
C PHE A 210 11.79 -1.05 12.94
N ASP A 211 11.45 -1.93 13.89
CA ASP A 211 12.37 -2.43 14.92
C ASP A 211 12.25 -3.96 14.98
N SER A 212 13.33 -4.66 14.61
CA SER A 212 13.36 -6.14 14.60
C SER A 212 13.22 -6.77 15.99
N GLN A 213 13.39 -6.00 17.06
CA GLN A 213 13.23 -6.48 18.45
C GLN A 213 11.83 -6.22 19.01
N ALA A 214 11.02 -5.41 18.31
CA ALA A 214 9.65 -5.13 18.73
C ALA A 214 8.67 -6.22 18.26
N MET A 215 7.51 -6.30 18.92
CA MET A 215 6.42 -7.17 18.52
C MET A 215 5.08 -6.40 18.52
N PRO A 216 4.49 -6.09 17.39
CA PRO A 216 4.96 -6.33 16.02
C PRO A 216 6.19 -5.48 15.66
N PRO A 217 7.04 -5.91 14.72
CA PRO A 217 8.26 -5.20 14.38
C PRO A 217 8.04 -3.93 13.56
N ALA A 218 6.96 -3.84 12.80
CA ALA A 218 6.57 -2.63 12.07
C ALA A 218 5.76 -1.70 12.98
N LEU A 219 6.10 -0.41 12.98
CA LEU A 219 5.39 0.61 13.76
C LEU A 219 3.95 0.79 13.27
N LEU A 220 3.77 0.80 11.95
CA LEU A 220 2.49 1.00 11.29
C LEU A 220 1.88 -0.33 10.87
N SER A 221 0.55 -0.34 10.73
CA SER A 221 -0.23 -1.46 10.21
C SER A 221 -1.21 -0.99 9.14
N PRO A 222 -1.63 -1.85 8.20
CA PRO A 222 -2.71 -1.53 7.27
C PRO A 222 -3.96 -1.07 8.02
N GLY A 223 -4.56 0.03 7.55
CA GLY A 223 -5.70 0.68 8.21
C GLY A 223 -5.34 1.78 9.21
N ASP A 224 -4.08 1.88 9.64
CA ASP A 224 -3.62 3.04 10.40
C ASP A 224 -3.71 4.33 9.58
N THR A 225 -3.80 5.45 10.28
CA THR A 225 -3.82 6.76 9.66
C THR A 225 -2.63 7.62 10.09
N LEU A 226 -2.20 8.49 9.19
CA LEU A 226 -1.00 9.29 9.36
C LEU A 226 -1.23 10.71 8.87
N VAL A 227 -0.74 11.69 9.63
CA VAL A 227 -0.73 13.10 9.28
C VAL A 227 0.70 13.62 9.35
N PHE A 228 1.17 14.28 8.31
CA PHE A 228 2.44 14.98 8.32
C PHE A 228 2.23 16.41 8.88
N ARG A 229 3.01 16.75 9.91
CA ARG A 229 2.97 18.07 10.53
C ARG A 229 4.24 18.84 10.17
N PRO A 230 4.13 20.00 9.47
CA PRO A 230 5.28 20.80 9.13
C PRO A 230 5.98 21.32 10.39
N LYS A 231 7.29 21.09 10.50
CA LYS A 231 8.17 21.79 11.44
C LYS A 231 8.84 22.97 10.75
N ALA A 232 9.02 24.06 11.48
CA ALA A 232 9.85 25.16 11.00
C ALA A 232 11.26 24.64 10.71
N GLN A 233 11.83 25.03 9.57
CA GLN A 233 13.26 24.80 9.33
C GLN A 233 14.04 25.53 10.43
N LEU A 234 14.85 24.80 11.18
CA LEU A 234 15.89 25.44 11.98
C LEU A 234 16.83 26.11 10.99
N LYS A 235 16.88 27.45 11.03
CA LYS A 235 17.80 28.27 10.21
C LYS A 235 19.23 27.94 10.52
#